data_7d0b166ae63488974db1494c49920112
#
_entry.id   7d0b166ae63488974db1494c49920112
#
_cell.length_a   1.000
_cell.length_b   1.000
_cell.length_c   1.000
_cell.angle_alpha   90.00
_cell.angle_beta   90.00
_cell.angle_gamma   90.00
#
_symmetry.space_group_name_H-M   'P 1'
#
loop_
_entity.id
_entity.type
_entity.pdbx_description
1 polymer ?
#
loop_
_entity_poly.entity_id
_entity_poly.type
_entity_poly.pdbx_seq_one_letter_code
_entity_poly.pdbx_strand_id
1 'polypeptide(L)'
;MSQSDLLVIAAGGTGGHMFPAQALAEEMLERGWRVVLSTDVRGARYAGGFPDEVEIRRVPAASFARGGRLAKGVVPFRLAAGVTSAIAQMGRDRPAAVAGFGGYPSFPALAAARILGIPAMIHEQNGVLGKVNRLFARRVSAVACGTWPTDLPTGVEGVHVGNPVRAAVLGRAGAPYIPPGDYPMSLLVIGGSQGARILSDTAPKAIALLPDPLRRNLRVAHQARPEDEARVAEAYARAGVDAEVRPFFDDVPARLAEAQLVVSRSGASSVADISVVGRPAILIPFAAATGDHQTANARGLVKAGAAVLIPESRLDSATLSQQINAILSQPGAATQMAHAALAQGRPEAAQRLAGLVEALSGKVRV
;
A
#
# COMPACT_ATOMS: atom_id res chain seq x y z
N MET A 1 3.90 26.71 -29.47
CA MET A 1 4.21 25.62 -28.57
C MET A 1 2.89 25.19 -27.93
N SER A 2 2.40 23.98 -28.14
CA SER A 2 1.17 23.51 -27.44
C SER A 2 1.47 23.44 -25.93
N GLN A 3 0.62 24.08 -25.15
CA GLN A 3 0.74 24.03 -23.69
C GLN A 3 0.64 22.54 -23.26
N SER A 4 1.59 22.06 -22.47
CA SER A 4 1.57 20.68 -21.95
C SER A 4 0.32 20.46 -21.09
N ASP A 5 -0.33 19.30 -21.23
CA ASP A 5 -1.54 18.98 -20.48
C ASP A 5 -1.29 18.99 -18.97
N LEU A 6 -2.30 19.41 -18.23
CA LEU A 6 -2.25 19.46 -16.78
C LEU A 6 -3.02 18.28 -16.18
N LEU A 7 -2.36 17.55 -15.29
CA LEU A 7 -2.96 16.59 -14.37
C LEU A 7 -3.06 17.20 -12.97
N VAL A 8 -4.24 17.15 -12.36
CA VAL A 8 -4.40 17.42 -10.92
C VAL A 8 -4.47 16.08 -10.18
N ILE A 9 -3.49 15.81 -9.35
CA ILE A 9 -3.45 14.68 -8.41
C ILE A 9 -4.00 15.15 -7.07
N ALA A 10 -5.02 14.47 -6.55
CA ALA A 10 -5.63 14.81 -5.27
C ALA A 10 -5.39 13.68 -4.26
N ALA A 11 -4.54 13.95 -3.27
CA ALA A 11 -4.13 12.97 -2.26
C ALA A 11 -3.89 13.64 -0.90
N GLY A 12 -3.89 12.85 0.17
CA GLY A 12 -3.49 13.33 1.48
C GLY A 12 -3.87 12.38 2.61
N GLY A 13 -3.45 12.76 3.80
CA GLY A 13 -3.77 12.05 5.05
C GLY A 13 -2.72 11.07 5.52
N THR A 14 -2.26 10.13 4.69
CA THR A 14 -1.28 9.08 5.07
C THR A 14 -0.35 8.75 3.90
N GLY A 15 0.80 8.13 4.20
CA GLY A 15 1.73 7.63 3.18
C GLY A 15 1.08 6.65 2.19
N GLY A 16 0.09 5.85 2.64
CA GLY A 16 -0.64 4.92 1.77
C GLY A 16 -1.33 5.57 0.57
N HIS A 17 -1.79 6.83 0.70
CA HIS A 17 -2.34 7.61 -0.42
C HIS A 17 -1.26 8.41 -1.17
N MET A 18 -0.24 8.88 -0.45
CA MET A 18 0.75 9.79 -1.01
C MET A 18 1.77 9.07 -1.90
N PHE A 19 2.23 7.86 -1.54
CA PHE A 19 3.22 7.12 -2.33
C PHE A 19 2.71 6.73 -3.74
N PRO A 20 1.50 6.15 -3.90
CA PRO A 20 0.97 5.90 -5.23
C PRO A 20 0.71 7.19 -6.04
N ALA A 21 0.35 8.28 -5.36
CA ALA A 21 0.17 9.59 -5.99
C ALA A 21 1.50 10.18 -6.49
N GLN A 22 2.57 10.01 -5.71
CA GLN A 22 3.93 10.39 -6.09
C GLN A 22 4.39 9.61 -7.33
N ALA A 23 4.24 8.28 -7.32
CA ALA A 23 4.65 7.45 -8.44
C ALA A 23 3.91 7.80 -9.75
N LEU A 24 2.61 8.15 -9.66
CA LEU A 24 1.89 8.69 -10.82
C LEU A 24 2.43 10.06 -11.25
N ALA A 25 2.78 10.92 -10.30
CA ALA A 25 3.32 12.24 -10.62
C ALA A 25 4.66 12.13 -11.38
N GLU A 26 5.57 11.28 -10.90
CA GLU A 26 6.85 10.98 -11.53
C GLU A 26 6.65 10.48 -12.98
N GLU A 27 5.82 9.47 -13.17
CA GLU A 27 5.51 8.89 -14.49
C GLU A 27 4.89 9.92 -15.45
N MET A 28 3.99 10.79 -14.96
CA MET A 28 3.34 11.80 -15.80
C MET A 28 4.29 12.95 -16.19
N LEU A 29 5.22 13.33 -15.29
CA LEU A 29 6.26 14.29 -15.62
C LEU A 29 7.20 13.75 -16.70
N GLU A 30 7.61 12.48 -16.63
CA GLU A 30 8.41 11.80 -17.65
C GLU A 30 7.71 11.79 -19.02
N ARG A 31 6.37 11.71 -19.03
CA ARG A 31 5.53 11.81 -20.24
C ARG A 31 5.30 13.25 -20.71
N GLY A 32 5.93 14.24 -20.08
CA GLY A 32 5.85 15.64 -20.45
C GLY A 32 4.57 16.37 -20.02
N TRP A 33 3.83 15.82 -19.05
CA TRP A 33 2.69 16.50 -18.46
C TRP A 33 3.12 17.51 -17.39
N ARG A 34 2.32 18.52 -17.19
CA ARG A 34 2.35 19.34 -15.98
C ARG A 34 1.55 18.65 -14.88
N VAL A 35 2.09 18.63 -13.68
CA VAL A 35 1.44 17.96 -12.54
C VAL A 35 1.26 18.91 -11.37
N VAL A 36 0.05 18.91 -10.82
CA VAL A 36 -0.31 19.66 -9.60
C VAL A 36 -0.77 18.67 -8.54
N LEU A 37 -0.20 18.76 -7.36
CA LEU A 37 -0.69 18.05 -6.16
C LEU A 37 -1.67 18.94 -5.39
N SER A 38 -2.95 18.57 -5.38
CA SER A 38 -3.99 19.16 -4.53
C SER A 38 -4.07 18.41 -3.21
N THR A 39 -3.73 19.07 -2.09
CA THR A 39 -3.66 18.41 -0.78
C THR A 39 -4.01 19.38 0.36
N ASP A 40 -4.19 18.86 1.59
CA ASP A 40 -4.36 19.67 2.80
C ASP A 40 -3.00 19.94 3.49
N VAL A 41 -3.04 20.76 4.56
CA VAL A 41 -1.83 21.10 5.35
C VAL A 41 -1.11 19.87 5.90
N ARG A 42 -1.82 18.76 6.13
CA ARG A 42 -1.21 17.52 6.64
C ARG A 42 -0.57 16.72 5.51
N GLY A 43 -1.25 16.62 4.37
CA GLY A 43 -0.68 15.97 3.19
C GLY A 43 0.56 16.70 2.68
N ALA A 44 0.61 18.03 2.77
CA ALA A 44 1.78 18.81 2.40
C ALA A 44 3.06 18.42 3.19
N ARG A 45 2.93 17.86 4.41
CA ARG A 45 4.09 17.33 5.18
C ARG A 45 4.70 16.06 4.55
N TYR A 46 3.94 15.33 3.76
CA TYR A 46 4.38 14.13 3.05
C TYR A 46 4.74 14.42 1.59
N ALA A 47 4.66 15.68 1.18
CA ALA A 47 4.95 16.09 -0.20
C ALA A 47 6.45 16.20 -0.52
N GLY A 48 7.32 16.13 0.49
CA GLY A 48 8.78 16.20 0.29
C GLY A 48 9.40 15.04 -0.51
N GLY A 49 8.61 14.02 -0.84
CA GLY A 49 9.03 12.95 -1.75
C GLY A 49 8.60 13.17 -3.21
N PHE A 50 7.78 14.20 -3.49
CA PHE A 50 7.40 14.54 -4.86
C PHE A 50 8.52 15.29 -5.56
N PRO A 51 8.68 15.15 -6.90
CA PRO A 51 9.58 15.96 -7.68
C PRO A 51 9.35 17.46 -7.52
N ASP A 52 10.39 18.27 -7.61
CA ASP A 52 10.32 19.73 -7.42
C ASP A 52 9.45 20.42 -8.49
N GLU A 53 9.27 19.78 -9.66
CA GLU A 53 8.41 20.23 -10.75
C GLU A 53 6.93 20.15 -10.43
N VAL A 54 6.53 19.39 -9.39
CA VAL A 54 5.13 19.25 -8.98
C VAL A 54 4.71 20.46 -8.16
N GLU A 55 3.82 21.26 -8.72
CA GLU A 55 3.21 22.38 -7.99
C GLU A 55 2.27 21.89 -6.87
N ILE A 56 2.51 22.31 -5.64
CA ILE A 56 1.67 21.93 -4.48
C ILE A 56 0.62 23.01 -4.22
N ARG A 57 -0.65 22.67 -4.47
CA ARG A 57 -1.81 23.55 -4.18
C ARG A 57 -2.54 23.06 -2.93
N ARG A 58 -2.54 23.88 -1.90
CA ARG A 58 -3.22 23.58 -0.65
C ARG A 58 -4.70 23.95 -0.74
N VAL A 59 -5.57 23.01 -0.38
CA VAL A 59 -7.02 23.22 -0.31
C VAL A 59 -7.52 22.97 1.12
N PRO A 60 -8.48 23.76 1.62
CA PRO A 60 -9.14 23.47 2.87
C PRO A 60 -9.80 22.09 2.80
N ALA A 61 -9.43 21.20 3.72
CA ALA A 61 -10.08 19.93 3.89
C ALA A 61 -10.23 19.61 5.39
N ALA A 62 -11.26 18.86 5.74
CA ALA A 62 -11.51 18.45 7.11
C ALA A 62 -12.05 17.01 7.14
N SER A 63 -11.80 16.32 8.27
CA SER A 63 -12.23 14.95 8.49
C SER A 63 -13.25 14.87 9.61
N PHE A 64 -14.34 14.12 9.39
CA PHE A 64 -15.31 13.79 10.43
C PHE A 64 -14.76 12.81 11.49
N ALA A 65 -13.63 12.18 11.23
CA ALA A 65 -13.05 11.17 12.12
C ALA A 65 -12.35 11.76 13.36
N ARG A 66 -12.08 13.07 13.38
CA ARG A 66 -11.35 13.75 14.46
C ARG A 66 -12.09 14.98 14.95
N GLY A 67 -12.01 15.25 16.26
CA GLY A 67 -12.58 16.41 16.93
C GLY A 67 -13.93 16.16 17.61
N GLY A 68 -14.27 17.01 18.59
CA GLY A 68 -15.53 16.99 19.30
C GLY A 68 -16.72 17.40 18.42
N ARG A 69 -17.93 17.44 19.02
CA ARG A 69 -19.18 17.78 18.29
C ARG A 69 -19.12 19.11 17.54
N LEU A 70 -18.52 20.14 18.14
CA LEU A 70 -18.35 21.46 17.50
C LEU A 70 -17.41 21.41 16.28
N ALA A 71 -16.30 20.69 16.40
CA ALA A 71 -15.36 20.52 15.27
C ALA A 71 -16.00 19.79 14.09
N LYS A 72 -16.90 18.83 14.35
CA LYS A 72 -17.66 18.13 13.30
C LYS A 72 -18.65 19.04 12.57
N GLY A 73 -19.25 20.02 13.25
CA GLY A 73 -20.15 21.01 12.65
C GLY A 73 -19.45 21.94 11.64
N VAL A 74 -18.16 22.17 11.77
CA VAL A 74 -17.37 23.02 10.86
C VAL A 74 -16.93 22.29 9.60
N VAL A 75 -16.94 20.94 9.59
CA VAL A 75 -16.46 20.13 8.46
C VAL A 75 -17.16 20.44 7.14
N PRO A 76 -18.52 20.56 7.05
CA PRO A 76 -19.19 20.89 5.79
C PRO A 76 -18.75 22.22 5.21
N PHE A 77 -18.60 23.26 6.05
CA PHE A 77 -18.15 24.59 5.62
C PHE A 77 -16.71 24.56 5.08
N ARG A 78 -15.81 23.85 5.74
CA ARG A 78 -14.44 23.67 5.26
C ARG A 78 -14.37 22.88 3.95
N LEU A 79 -15.19 21.86 3.79
CA LEU A 79 -15.28 21.13 2.53
C LEU A 79 -15.85 22.01 1.41
N ALA A 80 -16.89 22.79 1.68
CA ALA A 80 -17.44 23.75 0.72
C ALA A 80 -16.41 24.81 0.30
N ALA A 81 -15.68 25.39 1.26
CA ALA A 81 -14.59 26.33 0.96
C ALA A 81 -13.47 25.66 0.12
N GLY A 82 -13.15 24.40 0.44
CA GLY A 82 -12.20 23.61 -0.36
C GLY A 82 -12.66 23.41 -1.79
N VAL A 83 -13.94 23.06 -2.00
CA VAL A 83 -14.53 22.88 -3.34
C VAL A 83 -14.51 24.19 -4.11
N THR A 84 -14.91 25.30 -3.50
CA THR A 84 -14.88 26.63 -4.14
C THR A 84 -13.47 27.02 -4.54
N SER A 85 -12.48 26.79 -3.65
CA SER A 85 -11.07 27.03 -3.95
C SER A 85 -10.58 26.16 -5.13
N ALA A 86 -10.93 24.86 -5.15
CA ALA A 86 -10.56 23.96 -6.23
C ALA A 86 -11.21 24.36 -7.56
N ILE A 87 -12.49 24.79 -7.55
CA ILE A 87 -13.19 25.31 -8.75
C ILE A 87 -12.46 26.54 -9.29
N ALA A 88 -12.11 27.50 -8.42
CA ALA A 88 -11.41 28.69 -8.84
C ALA A 88 -10.02 28.40 -9.42
N GLN A 89 -9.28 27.46 -8.84
CA GLN A 89 -7.96 27.05 -9.34
C GLN A 89 -8.08 26.33 -10.70
N MET A 90 -8.98 25.35 -10.83
CA MET A 90 -9.19 24.60 -12.06
C MET A 90 -9.87 25.45 -13.16
N GLY A 91 -10.59 26.50 -12.80
CA GLY A 91 -11.17 27.45 -13.76
C GLY A 91 -10.12 28.36 -14.40
N ARG A 92 -9.05 28.69 -13.65
CA ARG A 92 -7.93 29.50 -14.15
C ARG A 92 -6.93 28.70 -14.98
N ASP A 93 -6.67 27.45 -14.56
CA ASP A 93 -5.73 26.53 -15.20
C ASP A 93 -6.43 25.16 -15.28
N ARG A 94 -7.15 24.96 -16.40
CA ARG A 94 -8.07 23.82 -16.58
C ARG A 94 -7.28 22.54 -16.77
N PRO A 95 -7.38 21.54 -15.88
CA PRO A 95 -6.71 20.27 -16.09
C PRO A 95 -7.41 19.43 -17.17
N ALA A 96 -6.61 18.62 -17.86
CA ALA A 96 -7.09 17.60 -18.79
C ALA A 96 -7.73 16.43 -18.05
N ALA A 97 -7.23 16.11 -16.83
CA ALA A 97 -7.77 15.06 -15.98
C ALA A 97 -7.51 15.34 -14.50
N VAL A 98 -8.31 14.70 -13.62
CA VAL A 98 -8.14 14.72 -12.17
C VAL A 98 -8.04 13.28 -11.66
N ALA A 99 -6.98 12.96 -10.89
CA ALA A 99 -6.78 11.66 -10.25
C ALA A 99 -6.87 11.76 -8.71
N GLY A 100 -7.88 11.14 -8.11
CA GLY A 100 -8.09 11.10 -6.66
C GLY A 100 -7.56 9.81 -6.03
N PHE A 101 -6.68 9.93 -5.02
CA PHE A 101 -6.08 8.79 -4.32
C PHE A 101 -6.74 8.49 -2.97
N GLY A 102 -7.86 9.14 -2.69
CA GLY A 102 -8.60 8.93 -1.45
C GLY A 102 -8.18 9.86 -0.31
N GLY A 103 -8.77 9.61 0.84
CA GLY A 103 -8.71 10.54 1.97
C GLY A 103 -9.59 11.79 1.77
N TYR A 104 -9.91 12.47 2.87
CA TYR A 104 -10.72 13.71 2.79
C TYR A 104 -10.10 14.84 1.95
N PRO A 105 -8.75 14.95 1.83
CA PRO A 105 -8.14 15.95 0.96
C PRO A 105 -8.44 15.79 -0.53
N SER A 106 -8.80 14.59 -1.00
CA SER A 106 -9.16 14.38 -2.41
C SER A 106 -10.62 14.83 -2.74
N PHE A 107 -11.48 14.97 -1.73
CA PHE A 107 -12.88 15.35 -1.92
C PHE A 107 -13.05 16.70 -2.67
N PRO A 108 -12.37 17.81 -2.30
CA PRO A 108 -12.55 19.09 -2.98
C PRO A 108 -12.24 19.04 -4.47
N ALA A 109 -11.13 18.41 -4.85
CA ALA A 109 -10.71 18.31 -6.24
C ALA A 109 -11.66 17.45 -7.07
N LEU A 110 -12.10 16.29 -6.54
CA LEU A 110 -13.05 15.40 -7.24
C LEU A 110 -14.43 16.06 -7.40
N ALA A 111 -14.89 16.80 -6.38
CA ALA A 111 -16.15 17.54 -6.45
C ALA A 111 -16.06 18.69 -7.48
N ALA A 112 -14.96 19.46 -7.47
CA ALA A 112 -14.71 20.50 -8.48
C ALA A 112 -14.65 19.94 -9.89
N ALA A 113 -13.93 18.85 -10.11
CA ALA A 113 -13.87 18.17 -11.42
C ALA A 113 -15.25 17.78 -11.91
N ARG A 114 -16.11 17.22 -11.03
CA ARG A 114 -17.49 16.84 -11.38
C ARG A 114 -18.34 18.04 -11.76
N ILE A 115 -18.20 19.18 -11.05
CA ILE A 115 -18.95 20.41 -11.31
C ILE A 115 -18.50 21.05 -12.64
N LEU A 116 -17.20 21.06 -12.91
CA LEU A 116 -16.61 21.66 -14.10
C LEU A 116 -16.64 20.74 -15.34
N GLY A 117 -17.16 19.50 -15.24
CA GLY A 117 -17.17 18.53 -16.32
C GLY A 117 -15.76 18.12 -16.78
N ILE A 118 -14.81 18.04 -15.83
CA ILE A 118 -13.44 17.58 -16.09
C ILE A 118 -13.40 16.06 -15.88
N PRO A 119 -12.81 15.27 -16.80
CA PRO A 119 -12.63 13.84 -16.62
C PRO A 119 -11.88 13.53 -15.32
N ALA A 120 -12.38 12.57 -14.55
CA ALA A 120 -11.77 12.22 -13.28
C ALA A 120 -11.69 10.70 -13.09
N MET A 121 -10.66 10.26 -12.41
CA MET A 121 -10.52 8.89 -11.90
C MET A 121 -10.25 8.87 -10.40
N ILE A 122 -10.50 7.72 -9.78
CA ILE A 122 -10.03 7.43 -8.44
C ILE A 122 -9.10 6.21 -8.48
N HIS A 123 -8.08 6.23 -7.64
CA HIS A 123 -7.26 5.07 -7.33
C HIS A 123 -7.57 4.61 -5.90
N GLU A 124 -7.93 3.35 -5.74
CA GLU A 124 -8.10 2.72 -4.43
C GLU A 124 -6.98 1.72 -4.20
N GLN A 125 -6.21 1.94 -3.15
CA GLN A 125 -5.08 1.11 -2.78
C GLN A 125 -5.49 -0.22 -2.15
N ASN A 126 -6.64 -0.21 -1.46
CA ASN A 126 -7.11 -1.35 -0.67
C ASN A 126 -8.16 -2.16 -1.42
N GLY A 127 -8.38 -3.40 -0.96
CA GLY A 127 -9.46 -4.25 -1.46
C GLY A 127 -10.88 -3.79 -1.07
N VAL A 128 -11.00 -2.67 -0.32
CA VAL A 128 -12.28 -2.05 0.05
C VAL A 128 -12.17 -0.55 -0.15
N LEU A 129 -13.15 0.05 -0.82
CA LEU A 129 -13.14 1.49 -1.07
C LEU A 129 -13.19 2.31 0.21
N GLY A 130 -12.26 3.26 0.34
CA GLY A 130 -12.30 4.32 1.34
C GLY A 130 -13.55 5.20 1.16
N LYS A 131 -13.95 5.92 2.22
CA LYS A 131 -15.21 6.69 2.24
C LYS A 131 -15.35 7.67 1.07
N VAL A 132 -14.29 8.42 0.73
CA VAL A 132 -14.31 9.38 -0.37
C VAL A 132 -14.37 8.65 -1.71
N ASN A 133 -13.53 7.65 -1.92
CA ASN A 133 -13.55 6.85 -3.15
C ASN A 133 -14.89 6.16 -3.36
N ARG A 134 -15.52 5.63 -2.32
CA ARG A 134 -16.88 5.04 -2.38
C ARG A 134 -17.93 6.07 -2.81
N LEU A 135 -17.83 7.32 -2.33
CA LEU A 135 -18.74 8.40 -2.71
C LEU A 135 -18.63 8.75 -4.19
N PHE A 136 -17.40 8.76 -4.72
CA PHE A 136 -17.15 9.16 -6.11
C PHE A 136 -17.14 8.01 -7.10
N ALA A 137 -17.08 6.75 -6.68
CA ALA A 137 -16.95 5.58 -7.55
C ALA A 137 -17.96 5.54 -8.72
N ARG A 138 -19.21 5.96 -8.49
CA ARG A 138 -20.26 6.05 -9.53
C ARG A 138 -20.26 7.38 -10.29
N ARG A 139 -19.35 8.29 -10.01
CA ARG A 139 -19.34 9.68 -10.50
C ARG A 139 -18.08 10.06 -11.25
N VAL A 140 -17.11 9.15 -11.29
CA VAL A 140 -15.86 9.28 -12.03
C VAL A 140 -15.89 8.45 -13.28
N SER A 141 -15.00 8.76 -14.20
CA SER A 141 -14.89 8.08 -15.51
C SER A 141 -14.17 6.72 -15.39
N ALA A 142 -13.30 6.54 -14.38
CA ALA A 142 -12.61 5.29 -14.12
C ALA A 142 -12.33 5.07 -12.64
N VAL A 143 -12.37 3.79 -12.23
CA VAL A 143 -11.96 3.34 -10.89
C VAL A 143 -10.77 2.42 -11.05
N ALA A 144 -9.58 2.91 -10.70
CA ALA A 144 -8.36 2.15 -10.71
C ALA A 144 -8.20 1.41 -9.37
N CYS A 145 -7.99 0.11 -9.41
CA CYS A 145 -7.86 -0.76 -8.26
C CYS A 145 -6.41 -1.20 -8.08
N GLY A 146 -5.82 -0.84 -6.94
CA GLY A 146 -4.46 -1.23 -6.57
C GLY A 146 -4.37 -2.66 -6.07
N THR A 147 -5.41 -3.13 -5.39
CA THR A 147 -5.57 -4.50 -4.88
C THR A 147 -6.67 -5.20 -5.66
N TRP A 148 -6.51 -6.50 -5.89
CA TRP A 148 -7.54 -7.28 -6.61
C TRP A 148 -7.79 -8.63 -5.93
N PRO A 149 -9.06 -9.05 -5.78
CA PRO A 149 -10.29 -8.30 -6.09
C PRO A 149 -10.55 -7.13 -5.13
N THR A 150 -11.21 -6.07 -5.63
CA THR A 150 -11.67 -4.92 -4.84
C THR A 150 -13.19 -4.97 -4.68
N ASP A 151 -13.71 -4.73 -3.48
CA ASP A 151 -15.14 -4.66 -3.20
C ASP A 151 -15.72 -3.34 -3.74
N LEU A 152 -16.33 -3.39 -4.92
CA LEU A 152 -16.90 -2.25 -5.64
C LEU A 152 -18.42 -2.17 -5.44
N PRO A 153 -19.01 -0.95 -5.47
CA PRO A 153 -20.47 -0.81 -5.49
C PRO A 153 -21.10 -1.44 -6.74
N THR A 154 -22.29 -1.99 -6.61
CA THR A 154 -23.04 -2.59 -7.73
C THR A 154 -23.11 -1.64 -8.93
N GLY A 155 -22.77 -2.13 -10.12
CA GLY A 155 -22.74 -1.36 -11.36
C GLY A 155 -21.50 -0.46 -11.53
N VAL A 156 -20.49 -0.60 -10.70
CA VAL A 156 -19.19 0.03 -10.88
C VAL A 156 -18.18 -1.01 -11.33
N GLU A 157 -17.54 -0.77 -12.46
CA GLU A 157 -16.43 -1.58 -12.93
C GLU A 157 -15.11 -0.96 -12.50
N GLY A 158 -14.17 -1.82 -12.10
CA GLY A 158 -12.82 -1.42 -11.72
C GLY A 158 -11.78 -1.96 -12.67
N VAL A 159 -10.73 -1.19 -12.89
CA VAL A 159 -9.55 -1.61 -13.65
C VAL A 159 -8.45 -2.00 -12.67
N HIS A 160 -8.01 -3.24 -12.71
CA HIS A 160 -6.88 -3.69 -11.89
C HIS A 160 -5.57 -3.15 -12.46
N VAL A 161 -5.04 -2.10 -11.85
CA VAL A 161 -3.76 -1.47 -12.25
C VAL A 161 -2.60 -1.91 -11.34
N GLY A 162 -2.88 -2.32 -10.12
CA GLY A 162 -1.90 -2.56 -9.06
C GLY A 162 -1.63 -1.31 -8.21
N ASN A 163 -0.91 -1.51 -7.12
CA ASN A 163 -0.38 -0.41 -6.32
C ASN A 163 1.05 -0.10 -6.78
N PRO A 164 1.33 1.15 -7.19
CA PRO A 164 2.71 1.55 -7.44
C PRO A 164 3.59 1.31 -6.21
N VAL A 165 4.71 0.67 -6.44
CA VAL A 165 5.73 0.42 -5.43
C VAL A 165 6.91 1.37 -5.61
N ARG A 166 7.70 1.56 -4.55
CA ARG A 166 8.86 2.45 -4.59
C ARG A 166 9.95 1.93 -5.54
N ALA A 167 10.75 2.82 -6.13
CA ALA A 167 11.83 2.47 -7.06
C ALA A 167 12.80 1.42 -6.49
N ALA A 168 13.11 1.47 -5.19
CA ALA A 168 13.94 0.48 -4.52
C ALA A 168 13.33 -0.94 -4.50
N VAL A 169 11.99 -1.05 -4.48
CA VAL A 169 11.27 -2.34 -4.61
C VAL A 169 11.21 -2.77 -6.07
N LEU A 170 10.98 -1.83 -7.01
CA LEU A 170 11.02 -2.11 -8.45
C LEU A 170 12.39 -2.66 -8.88
N GLY A 171 13.48 -2.14 -8.34
CA GLY A 171 14.83 -2.67 -8.56
C GLY A 171 15.04 -4.11 -8.07
N ARG A 172 14.08 -4.66 -7.32
CA ARG A 172 14.06 -6.05 -6.86
C ARG A 172 12.88 -6.86 -7.43
N ALA A 173 12.17 -6.31 -8.39
CA ALA A 173 11.03 -6.99 -9.02
C ALA A 173 11.47 -8.31 -9.65
N GLY A 174 10.78 -9.40 -9.30
CA GLY A 174 11.09 -10.72 -9.79
C GLY A 174 12.48 -11.24 -9.39
N ALA A 175 13.07 -10.74 -8.30
CA ALA A 175 14.34 -11.24 -7.80
C ALA A 175 14.28 -12.76 -7.60
N PRO A 176 15.31 -13.53 -8.00
CA PRO A 176 15.33 -14.98 -7.89
C PRO A 176 14.92 -15.46 -6.50
N TYR A 177 14.02 -16.43 -6.43
CA TYR A 177 13.64 -17.06 -5.19
C TYR A 177 14.52 -18.28 -4.94
N ILE A 178 15.24 -18.28 -3.82
CA ILE A 178 16.03 -19.41 -3.37
C ILE A 178 15.15 -20.26 -2.45
N PRO A 179 14.79 -21.51 -2.82
CA PRO A 179 13.91 -22.34 -2.00
C PRO A 179 14.50 -22.62 -0.62
N PRO A 180 13.69 -22.90 0.40
CA PRO A 180 14.20 -23.38 1.70
C PRO A 180 15.07 -24.63 1.54
N GLY A 181 16.08 -24.78 2.43
CA GLY A 181 17.01 -25.91 2.38
C GLY A 181 17.88 -26.02 3.62
N ASP A 182 18.89 -26.89 3.58
CA ASP A 182 19.85 -27.07 4.67
C ASP A 182 21.00 -26.05 4.56
N TYR A 183 20.64 -24.79 4.72
CA TYR A 183 21.54 -23.62 4.72
C TYR A 183 20.86 -22.47 5.49
N PRO A 184 21.61 -21.42 5.84
CA PRO A 184 21.02 -20.26 6.51
C PRO A 184 19.90 -19.60 5.69
N MET A 185 18.67 -19.60 6.21
CA MET A 185 17.47 -19.08 5.55
C MET A 185 17.03 -17.78 6.19
N SER A 186 16.58 -16.83 5.38
CA SER A 186 16.09 -15.52 5.83
C SER A 186 14.59 -15.52 6.06
N LEU A 187 14.16 -15.15 7.26
CA LEU A 187 12.77 -14.89 7.64
C LEU A 187 12.59 -13.41 7.95
N LEU A 188 11.72 -12.75 7.21
CA LEU A 188 11.42 -11.33 7.43
C LEU A 188 10.10 -11.18 8.18
N VAL A 189 10.12 -10.49 9.33
CA VAL A 189 8.92 -10.16 10.14
C VAL A 189 8.73 -8.65 10.15
N ILE A 190 7.66 -8.15 9.49
CA ILE A 190 7.39 -6.72 9.37
C ILE A 190 5.95 -6.36 9.74
N GLY A 191 5.82 -5.34 10.58
CA GLY A 191 4.53 -4.82 11.06
C GLY A 191 3.96 -3.65 10.27
N GLY A 192 4.64 -3.22 9.20
CA GLY A 192 4.33 -1.97 8.49
C GLY A 192 4.98 -0.75 9.17
N SER A 193 4.61 0.48 8.75
CA SER A 193 5.29 1.72 9.13
C SER A 193 5.38 2.01 10.64
N GLN A 194 4.54 1.37 11.45
CA GLN A 194 4.49 1.61 12.91
C GLN A 194 4.91 0.40 13.74
N GLY A 195 5.35 -0.69 13.10
CA GLY A 195 5.54 -1.97 13.75
C GLY A 195 4.22 -2.61 14.20
N ALA A 196 4.25 -3.84 14.67
CA ALA A 196 3.06 -4.55 15.13
C ALA A 196 3.35 -5.31 16.44
N ARG A 197 2.81 -4.81 17.57
CA ARG A 197 3.04 -5.42 18.88
C ARG A 197 2.68 -6.90 18.92
N ILE A 198 1.58 -7.29 18.27
CA ILE A 198 1.16 -8.70 18.22
C ILE A 198 2.20 -9.60 17.55
N LEU A 199 2.92 -9.11 16.54
CA LEU A 199 4.03 -9.84 15.91
C LEU A 199 5.21 -9.94 16.87
N SER A 200 5.54 -8.84 17.57
CA SER A 200 6.58 -8.81 18.60
C SER A 200 6.28 -9.76 19.77
N ASP A 201 5.00 -9.98 20.10
CA ASP A 201 4.58 -10.88 21.17
C ASP A 201 4.54 -12.35 20.73
N THR A 202 4.28 -12.62 19.45
CA THR A 202 3.98 -13.97 18.95
C THR A 202 5.15 -14.59 18.16
N ALA A 203 5.80 -13.84 17.26
CA ALA A 203 6.80 -14.40 16.35
C ALA A 203 8.03 -15.00 17.07
N PRO A 204 8.63 -14.36 18.09
CA PRO A 204 9.76 -14.96 18.78
C PRO A 204 9.41 -16.30 19.44
N LYS A 205 8.22 -16.39 20.04
CA LYS A 205 7.74 -17.63 20.68
C LYS A 205 7.43 -18.71 19.64
N ALA A 206 6.86 -18.33 18.51
CA ALA A 206 6.56 -19.26 17.42
C ALA A 206 7.84 -19.86 16.82
N ILE A 207 8.86 -19.04 16.61
CA ILE A 207 10.15 -19.47 16.08
C ILE A 207 10.89 -20.36 17.09
N ALA A 208 10.78 -20.06 18.39
CA ALA A 208 11.31 -20.93 19.45
C ALA A 208 10.71 -22.34 19.46
N LEU A 209 9.48 -22.52 18.99
CA LEU A 209 8.80 -23.82 18.89
C LEU A 209 9.16 -24.61 17.63
N LEU A 210 9.92 -24.05 16.69
CA LEU A 210 10.32 -24.76 15.48
C LEU A 210 11.27 -25.93 15.80
N PRO A 211 11.28 -27.00 14.96
CA PRO A 211 12.27 -28.07 15.07
C PRO A 211 13.70 -27.52 15.05
N ASP A 212 14.57 -28.10 15.86
CA ASP A 212 15.96 -27.64 16.04
C ASP A 212 16.73 -27.45 14.74
N PRO A 213 16.69 -28.37 13.76
CA PRO A 213 17.41 -28.17 12.50
C PRO A 213 16.95 -26.92 11.74
N LEU A 214 15.63 -26.69 11.70
CA LEU A 214 15.06 -25.53 11.04
C LEU A 214 15.41 -24.24 11.77
N ARG A 215 15.26 -24.23 13.10
CA ARG A 215 15.51 -23.06 13.94
C ARG A 215 16.98 -22.59 13.87
N ARG A 216 17.95 -23.51 13.86
CA ARG A 216 19.39 -23.18 13.77
C ARG A 216 19.78 -22.56 12.43
N ASN A 217 19.05 -22.88 11.38
CA ASN A 217 19.27 -22.33 10.04
C ASN A 217 18.54 -21.01 9.77
N LEU A 218 17.72 -20.53 10.72
CA LEU A 218 16.99 -19.26 10.52
C LEU A 218 17.84 -18.04 10.91
N ARG A 219 17.85 -17.06 10.02
CA ARG A 219 18.24 -15.68 10.26
C ARG A 219 16.99 -14.81 10.19
N VAL A 220 16.65 -14.17 11.30
CA VAL A 220 15.40 -13.42 11.42
C VAL A 220 15.69 -11.93 11.38
N ALA A 221 15.05 -11.21 10.45
CA ALA A 221 14.96 -9.75 10.51
C ALA A 221 13.57 -9.39 11.04
N HIS A 222 13.49 -8.80 12.23
CA HIS A 222 12.22 -8.47 12.88
C HIS A 222 12.09 -6.98 13.16
N GLN A 223 11.12 -6.33 12.51
CA GLN A 223 10.76 -4.96 12.83
C GLN A 223 9.87 -4.94 14.09
N ALA A 224 10.43 -4.56 15.22
CA ALA A 224 9.71 -4.34 16.48
C ALA A 224 9.50 -2.84 16.72
N ARG A 225 8.53 -2.47 17.55
CA ARG A 225 8.41 -1.09 18.03
C ARG A 225 9.61 -0.72 18.91
N PRO A 226 9.99 0.57 19.02
CA PRO A 226 11.09 0.95 19.92
C PRO A 226 10.94 0.41 21.34
N GLU A 227 9.73 0.45 21.89
CA GLU A 227 9.42 -0.05 23.21
C GLU A 227 9.46 -1.59 23.37
N ASP A 228 9.39 -2.32 22.24
CA ASP A 228 9.40 -3.79 22.21
C ASP A 228 10.77 -4.36 21.79
N GLU A 229 11.68 -3.56 21.24
CA GLU A 229 12.93 -4.00 20.60
C GLU A 229 13.79 -4.87 21.52
N ALA A 230 14.13 -4.37 22.71
CA ALA A 230 14.99 -5.08 23.65
C ALA A 230 14.38 -6.42 24.10
N ARG A 231 13.08 -6.43 24.39
CA ARG A 231 12.33 -7.63 24.80
C ARG A 231 12.28 -8.69 23.70
N VAL A 232 12.12 -8.27 22.45
CA VAL A 232 12.07 -9.15 21.27
C VAL A 232 13.46 -9.75 21.00
N ALA A 233 14.51 -8.92 21.04
CA ALA A 233 15.90 -9.38 20.89
C ALA A 233 16.27 -10.41 21.94
N GLU A 234 15.95 -10.15 23.22
CA GLU A 234 16.20 -11.10 24.31
C GLU A 234 15.43 -12.42 24.13
N ALA A 235 14.19 -12.37 23.62
CA ALA A 235 13.41 -13.57 23.37
C ALA A 235 14.05 -14.46 22.28
N TYR A 236 14.59 -13.89 21.21
CA TYR A 236 15.33 -14.62 20.19
C TYR A 236 16.66 -15.18 20.72
N ALA A 237 17.40 -14.37 21.48
CA ALA A 237 18.67 -14.82 22.10
C ALA A 237 18.45 -16.04 23.02
N ARG A 238 17.41 -16.01 23.86
CA ARG A 238 17.05 -17.15 24.72
C ARG A 238 16.65 -18.40 23.93
N ALA A 239 16.08 -18.23 22.74
CA ALA A 239 15.72 -19.33 21.85
C ALA A 239 16.90 -19.84 20.99
N GLY A 240 18.07 -19.22 21.08
CA GLY A 240 19.23 -19.55 20.27
C GLY A 240 19.03 -19.25 18.78
N VAL A 241 18.27 -18.20 18.45
CA VAL A 241 17.95 -17.77 17.07
C VAL A 241 18.82 -16.57 16.71
N ASP A 242 19.46 -16.63 15.54
CA ASP A 242 20.15 -15.47 14.94
C ASP A 242 19.10 -14.46 14.46
N ALA A 243 19.01 -13.31 15.14
CA ALA A 243 17.98 -12.33 14.86
C ALA A 243 18.50 -10.89 14.94
N GLU A 244 18.22 -10.13 13.91
CA GLU A 244 18.35 -8.68 13.88
C GLU A 244 16.99 -8.04 14.18
N VAL A 245 16.90 -7.34 15.31
CA VAL A 245 15.68 -6.66 15.75
C VAL A 245 15.91 -5.16 15.69
N ARG A 246 15.06 -4.43 14.95
CA ARG A 246 15.15 -2.98 14.83
C ARG A 246 13.76 -2.34 14.76
N PRO A 247 13.62 -1.07 15.16
CA PRO A 247 12.37 -0.33 14.99
C PRO A 247 12.04 -0.04 13.53
N PHE A 248 13.07 0.09 12.71
CA PHE A 248 12.95 0.40 11.29
C PHE A 248 14.11 -0.23 10.51
N PHE A 249 13.80 -0.70 9.30
CA PHE A 249 14.77 -1.14 8.31
C PHE A 249 14.65 -0.23 7.09
N ASP A 250 15.75 0.34 6.65
CA ASP A 250 15.86 1.15 5.41
C ASP A 250 16.08 0.28 4.17
N ASP A 251 16.55 -0.95 4.37
CA ASP A 251 16.88 -1.96 3.36
C ASP A 251 15.79 -3.03 3.16
N VAL A 252 14.53 -2.74 3.52
CA VAL A 252 13.40 -3.70 3.35
C VAL A 252 13.34 -4.34 1.96
N PRO A 253 13.59 -3.61 0.83
CA PRO A 253 13.59 -4.23 -0.50
C PRO A 253 14.64 -5.32 -0.68
N ALA A 254 15.84 -5.15 -0.10
CA ALA A 254 16.89 -6.17 -0.13
C ALA A 254 16.50 -7.38 0.72
N ARG A 255 16.02 -7.15 1.93
CA ARG A 255 15.55 -8.23 2.85
C ARG A 255 14.38 -9.01 2.27
N LEU A 256 13.46 -8.34 1.57
CA LEU A 256 12.40 -9.03 0.82
C LEU A 256 12.99 -9.94 -0.26
N ALA A 257 13.97 -9.46 -1.03
CA ALA A 257 14.58 -10.23 -2.09
C ALA A 257 15.35 -11.48 -1.58
N GLU A 258 15.87 -11.42 -0.35
CA GLU A 258 16.60 -12.52 0.29
C GLU A 258 15.69 -13.49 1.08
N ALA A 259 14.47 -13.07 1.41
CA ALA A 259 13.60 -13.84 2.29
C ALA A 259 13.07 -15.13 1.65
N GLN A 260 13.19 -16.25 2.36
CA GLN A 260 12.47 -17.48 2.06
C GLN A 260 11.02 -17.42 2.50
N LEU A 261 10.72 -16.59 3.51
CA LEU A 261 9.36 -16.39 4.01
C LEU A 261 9.21 -15.00 4.61
N VAL A 262 8.07 -14.38 4.39
CA VAL A 262 7.68 -13.09 4.99
C VAL A 262 6.50 -13.29 5.91
N VAL A 263 6.61 -12.82 7.17
CA VAL A 263 5.49 -12.70 8.10
C VAL A 263 5.15 -11.22 8.22
N SER A 264 3.95 -10.81 7.81
CA SER A 264 3.63 -9.39 7.69
C SER A 264 2.19 -9.05 8.00
N ARG A 265 1.95 -7.79 8.35
CA ARG A 265 0.62 -7.19 8.18
C ARG A 265 0.25 -7.16 6.70
N SER A 266 -1.04 -7.15 6.39
CA SER A 266 -1.55 -7.08 5.01
C SER A 266 -1.97 -5.65 4.61
N GLY A 267 -1.12 -4.66 4.91
CA GLY A 267 -1.24 -3.32 4.34
C GLY A 267 -1.10 -3.36 2.81
N ALA A 268 -1.82 -2.50 2.10
CA ALA A 268 -1.82 -2.50 0.63
C ALA A 268 -0.42 -2.41 0.01
N SER A 269 0.45 -1.55 0.57
CA SER A 269 1.84 -1.43 0.11
C SER A 269 2.65 -2.70 0.40
N SER A 270 2.51 -3.29 1.60
CA SER A 270 3.24 -4.53 1.94
C SER A 270 2.85 -5.69 1.04
N VAL A 271 1.55 -5.83 0.74
CA VAL A 271 1.04 -6.85 -0.20
C VAL A 271 1.59 -6.62 -1.60
N ALA A 272 1.64 -5.37 -2.06
CA ALA A 272 2.20 -5.02 -3.37
C ALA A 272 3.72 -5.31 -3.42
N ASP A 273 4.48 -4.91 -2.40
CA ASP A 273 5.92 -5.14 -2.31
C ASP A 273 6.23 -6.66 -2.34
N ILE A 274 5.52 -7.46 -1.53
CA ILE A 274 5.65 -8.93 -1.49
C ILE A 274 5.34 -9.55 -2.86
N SER A 275 4.29 -9.07 -3.53
CA SER A 275 3.88 -9.59 -4.84
C SER A 275 4.90 -9.26 -5.93
N VAL A 276 5.39 -8.01 -5.98
CA VAL A 276 6.33 -7.55 -7.01
C VAL A 276 7.67 -8.27 -6.87
N VAL A 277 8.14 -8.51 -5.64
CA VAL A 277 9.38 -9.27 -5.40
C VAL A 277 9.16 -10.77 -5.54
N GLY A 278 7.94 -11.27 -5.33
CA GLY A 278 7.58 -12.68 -5.47
C GLY A 278 8.02 -13.53 -4.28
N ARG A 279 7.44 -13.30 -3.08
CA ARG A 279 7.83 -14.05 -1.88
C ARG A 279 6.65 -14.74 -1.22
N PRO A 280 6.83 -15.98 -0.71
CA PRO A 280 5.85 -16.64 0.14
C PRO A 280 5.56 -15.79 1.36
N ALA A 281 4.30 -15.71 1.79
CA ALA A 281 3.96 -14.88 2.92
C ALA A 281 2.95 -15.53 3.89
N ILE A 282 3.09 -15.19 5.17
CA ILE A 282 2.04 -15.36 6.18
C ILE A 282 1.54 -13.96 6.51
N LEU A 283 0.28 -13.70 6.20
CA LEU A 283 -0.35 -12.40 6.34
C LEU A 283 -1.26 -12.36 7.57
N ILE A 284 -1.03 -11.37 8.42
CA ILE A 284 -1.75 -11.17 9.67
C ILE A 284 -2.45 -9.81 9.61
N PRO A 285 -3.73 -9.78 9.14
CA PRO A 285 -4.49 -8.55 9.03
C PRO A 285 -4.64 -7.86 10.39
N PHE A 286 -4.55 -6.52 10.42
CA PHE A 286 -4.82 -5.74 11.61
C PHE A 286 -6.32 -5.73 11.92
N ALA A 287 -6.74 -6.32 13.05
CA ALA A 287 -8.14 -6.51 13.39
C ALA A 287 -8.94 -5.20 13.53
N ALA A 288 -8.28 -4.09 13.94
CA ALA A 288 -8.91 -2.78 14.05
C ALA A 288 -8.83 -1.95 12.75
N ALA A 289 -8.45 -2.56 11.62
CA ALA A 289 -8.42 -1.88 10.33
C ALA A 289 -9.82 -1.44 9.89
N THR A 290 -9.97 -0.18 9.50
CA THR A 290 -11.27 0.38 9.11
C THR A 290 -11.89 -0.40 7.94
N GLY A 291 -13.08 -0.98 8.15
CA GLY A 291 -13.76 -1.76 7.12
C GLY A 291 -13.04 -3.05 6.75
N ASP A 292 -12.21 -3.57 7.66
CA ASP A 292 -11.44 -4.80 7.48
C ASP A 292 -10.63 -4.85 6.18
N HIS A 293 -10.12 -3.68 5.75
CA HIS A 293 -9.41 -3.55 4.48
C HIS A 293 -8.16 -4.43 4.40
N GLN A 294 -7.50 -4.75 5.53
CA GLN A 294 -6.32 -5.59 5.50
C GLN A 294 -6.64 -7.05 5.15
N THR A 295 -7.74 -7.61 5.63
CA THR A 295 -8.22 -8.92 5.18
C THR A 295 -8.54 -8.90 3.68
N ALA A 296 -9.20 -7.84 3.21
CA ALA A 296 -9.49 -7.67 1.79
C ALA A 296 -8.23 -7.57 0.92
N ASN A 297 -7.19 -6.88 1.39
CA ASN A 297 -5.91 -6.76 0.69
C ASN A 297 -5.21 -8.12 0.48
N ALA A 298 -5.35 -9.03 1.45
CA ALA A 298 -4.71 -10.35 1.38
C ALA A 298 -5.40 -11.32 0.40
N ARG A 299 -6.68 -11.09 0.04
CA ARG A 299 -7.51 -12.05 -0.72
C ARG A 299 -6.87 -12.52 -2.02
N GLY A 300 -6.25 -11.62 -2.77
CA GLY A 300 -5.60 -11.94 -4.04
C GLY A 300 -4.49 -12.97 -3.87
N LEU A 301 -3.55 -12.71 -2.97
CA LEU A 301 -2.42 -13.61 -2.68
C LEU A 301 -2.88 -14.94 -2.08
N VAL A 302 -3.85 -14.92 -1.17
CA VAL A 302 -4.40 -16.13 -0.55
C VAL A 302 -5.10 -17.00 -1.59
N LYS A 303 -5.95 -16.42 -2.44
CA LYS A 303 -6.65 -17.13 -3.51
C LYS A 303 -5.69 -17.73 -4.54
N ALA A 304 -4.58 -17.04 -4.80
CA ALA A 304 -3.53 -17.53 -5.70
C ALA A 304 -2.64 -18.62 -5.08
N GLY A 305 -2.79 -18.92 -3.79
CA GLY A 305 -1.90 -19.84 -3.08
C GLY A 305 -0.52 -19.25 -2.77
N ALA A 306 -0.36 -17.94 -2.82
CA ALA A 306 0.88 -17.22 -2.57
C ALA A 306 1.10 -16.89 -1.09
N ALA A 307 0.02 -16.86 -0.32
CA ALA A 307 0.07 -16.52 1.09
C ALA A 307 -0.91 -17.33 1.93
N VAL A 308 -0.57 -17.51 3.20
CA VAL A 308 -1.45 -17.99 4.25
C VAL A 308 -1.96 -16.78 5.04
N LEU A 309 -3.26 -16.73 5.34
CA LEU A 309 -3.87 -15.68 6.16
C LEU A 309 -4.18 -16.24 7.55
N ILE A 310 -3.67 -15.55 8.59
CA ILE A 310 -3.99 -15.85 9.99
C ILE A 310 -4.64 -14.60 10.60
N PRO A 311 -5.96 -14.61 10.84
CA PRO A 311 -6.61 -13.52 11.58
C PRO A 311 -6.04 -13.38 12.99
N GLU A 312 -5.96 -12.16 13.53
CA GLU A 312 -5.46 -11.94 14.91
C GLU A 312 -6.17 -12.80 15.96
N SER A 313 -7.45 -13.09 15.78
CA SER A 313 -8.25 -13.93 16.67
C SER A 313 -7.83 -15.41 16.72
N ARG A 314 -7.04 -15.84 15.73
CA ARG A 314 -6.49 -17.20 15.62
C ARG A 314 -4.96 -17.21 15.70
N LEU A 315 -4.36 -16.05 15.94
CA LEU A 315 -2.91 -15.93 15.99
C LEU A 315 -2.42 -16.28 17.40
N ASP A 316 -1.76 -17.42 17.51
CA ASP A 316 -0.95 -17.83 18.64
C ASP A 316 0.41 -18.37 18.18
N SER A 317 1.30 -18.63 19.12
CA SER A 317 2.66 -19.07 18.82
C SER A 317 2.69 -20.46 18.17
N ALA A 318 1.80 -21.36 18.54
CA ALA A 318 1.73 -22.71 17.98
C ALA A 318 1.23 -22.68 16.53
N THR A 319 0.13 -21.96 16.27
CA THR A 319 -0.43 -21.78 14.92
C THR A 319 0.60 -21.13 13.99
N LEU A 320 1.28 -20.07 14.41
CA LEU A 320 2.28 -19.41 13.59
C LEU A 320 3.49 -20.31 13.34
N SER A 321 3.98 -21.02 14.37
CA SER A 321 5.07 -21.99 14.24
C SER A 321 4.74 -23.10 13.23
N GLN A 322 3.52 -23.65 13.31
CA GLN A 322 3.08 -24.69 12.41
C GLN A 322 3.10 -24.21 10.94
N GLN A 323 2.62 -22.98 10.67
CA GLN A 323 2.61 -22.42 9.32
C GLN A 323 4.03 -22.12 8.81
N ILE A 324 4.90 -21.55 9.65
CA ILE A 324 6.32 -21.33 9.30
C ILE A 324 6.98 -22.68 8.96
N ASN A 325 6.82 -23.68 9.81
CA ASN A 325 7.37 -25.01 9.57
C ASN A 325 6.84 -25.64 8.29
N ALA A 326 5.53 -25.58 8.06
CA ALA A 326 4.91 -26.15 6.85
C ALA A 326 5.48 -25.57 5.56
N ILE A 327 5.73 -24.26 5.52
CA ILE A 327 6.27 -23.60 4.33
C ILE A 327 7.78 -23.88 4.19
N LEU A 328 8.56 -23.70 5.25
CA LEU A 328 10.03 -23.80 5.19
C LEU A 328 10.54 -25.24 5.12
N SER A 329 9.73 -26.25 5.47
CA SER A 329 10.09 -27.68 5.31
C SER A 329 9.72 -28.26 3.96
N GLN A 330 9.09 -27.47 3.06
CA GLN A 330 8.62 -27.94 1.75
C GLN A 330 9.13 -27.05 0.62
N PRO A 331 10.38 -27.21 0.14
CA PRO A 331 10.99 -26.33 -0.87
C PRO A 331 10.14 -26.14 -2.13
N GLY A 332 9.53 -27.22 -2.62
CA GLY A 332 8.68 -27.16 -3.82
C GLY A 332 7.41 -26.32 -3.61
N ALA A 333 6.73 -26.49 -2.46
CA ALA A 333 5.55 -25.70 -2.14
C ALA A 333 5.91 -24.22 -1.94
N ALA A 334 7.01 -23.93 -1.25
CA ALA A 334 7.49 -22.56 -1.08
C ALA A 334 7.82 -21.89 -2.43
N THR A 335 8.43 -22.62 -3.37
CA THR A 335 8.69 -22.14 -4.73
C THR A 335 7.37 -21.84 -5.47
N GLN A 336 6.38 -22.72 -5.37
CA GLN A 336 5.07 -22.47 -5.97
C GLN A 336 4.39 -21.23 -5.39
N MET A 337 4.47 -21.02 -4.06
CA MET A 337 3.97 -19.82 -3.41
C MET A 337 4.68 -18.55 -3.92
N ALA A 338 6.01 -18.60 -4.09
CA ALA A 338 6.78 -17.47 -4.61
C ALA A 338 6.37 -17.11 -6.05
N HIS A 339 6.24 -18.10 -6.93
CA HIS A 339 5.76 -17.88 -8.30
C HIS A 339 4.31 -17.37 -8.33
N ALA A 340 3.45 -17.90 -7.48
CA ALA A 340 2.08 -17.42 -7.34
C ALA A 340 2.02 -15.96 -6.87
N ALA A 341 2.90 -15.56 -5.94
CA ALA A 341 3.02 -14.16 -5.50
C ALA A 341 3.46 -13.26 -6.67
N LEU A 342 4.50 -13.66 -7.39
CA LEU A 342 5.02 -12.91 -8.53
C LEU A 342 3.97 -12.73 -9.63
N ALA A 343 3.15 -13.73 -9.90
CA ALA A 343 2.06 -13.66 -10.88
C ALA A 343 0.96 -12.62 -10.50
N GLN A 344 0.83 -12.30 -9.21
CA GLN A 344 -0.07 -11.24 -8.72
C GLN A 344 0.59 -9.85 -8.75
N GLY A 345 1.92 -9.76 -8.82
CA GLY A 345 2.67 -8.52 -8.86
C GLY A 345 2.31 -7.66 -10.09
N ARG A 346 2.37 -6.35 -9.91
CA ARG A 346 2.14 -5.36 -10.98
C ARG A 346 3.23 -4.29 -10.90
N PRO A 347 4.48 -4.64 -11.31
CA PRO A 347 5.58 -3.67 -11.30
C PRO A 347 5.29 -2.45 -12.18
N GLU A 348 4.48 -2.62 -13.24
CA GLU A 348 4.06 -1.56 -14.16
C GLU A 348 2.85 -0.73 -13.67
N ALA A 349 2.51 -0.76 -12.38
CA ALA A 349 1.32 -0.10 -11.84
C ALA A 349 1.28 1.43 -12.12
N ALA A 350 2.41 2.12 -12.02
CA ALA A 350 2.50 3.55 -12.32
C ALA A 350 2.19 3.83 -13.80
N GLN A 351 2.77 3.05 -14.70
CA GLN A 351 2.54 3.15 -16.16
C GLN A 351 1.09 2.86 -16.53
N ARG A 352 0.45 1.87 -15.88
CA ARG A 352 -0.97 1.58 -16.07
C ARG A 352 -1.87 2.71 -15.60
N LEU A 353 -1.55 3.33 -14.46
CA LEU A 353 -2.27 4.52 -13.98
C LEU A 353 -2.12 5.69 -14.95
N ALA A 354 -0.91 5.96 -15.44
CA ALA A 354 -0.65 7.01 -16.41
C ALA A 354 -1.42 6.77 -17.72
N GLY A 355 -1.44 5.52 -18.22
CA GLY A 355 -2.24 5.15 -19.39
C GLY A 355 -3.74 5.42 -19.21
N LEU A 356 -4.30 5.19 -18.01
CA LEU A 356 -5.70 5.55 -17.72
C LEU A 356 -5.91 7.08 -17.75
N VAL A 357 -4.97 7.87 -17.21
CA VAL A 357 -5.04 9.34 -17.27
C VAL A 357 -5.04 9.83 -18.72
N GLU A 358 -4.16 9.30 -19.56
CA GLU A 358 -4.07 9.65 -20.98
C GLU A 358 -5.33 9.26 -21.74
N ALA A 359 -5.89 8.08 -21.49
CA ALA A 359 -7.15 7.66 -22.08
C ALA A 359 -8.32 8.59 -21.70
N LEU A 360 -8.40 9.03 -20.44
CA LEU A 360 -9.42 9.97 -19.97
C LEU A 360 -9.28 11.35 -20.59
N SER A 361 -8.07 11.79 -20.91
CA SER A 361 -7.82 13.08 -21.58
C SER A 361 -8.11 13.06 -23.10
N GLY A 362 -8.48 11.90 -23.66
CA GLY A 362 -8.74 11.71 -25.09
C GLY A 362 -7.49 11.55 -25.95
N LYS A 363 -6.30 11.39 -25.35
CA LYS A 363 -5.03 11.23 -26.11
C LYS A 363 -4.78 9.81 -26.59
N VAL A 364 -5.35 8.81 -25.94
CA VAL A 364 -5.27 7.41 -26.36
C VAL A 364 -6.69 6.87 -26.49
N ARG A 365 -7.05 6.31 -27.63
CA ARG A 365 -8.28 5.50 -27.77
C ARG A 365 -7.94 4.13 -27.16
N VAL A 366 -8.65 3.75 -26.08
CA VAL A 366 -8.60 2.40 -25.49
C VAL A 366 -9.23 1.40 -26.44
#